data_62265485768f10267373c3775bb6f728
#
_entry.id   62265485768f10267373c3775bb6f728
#
_cell.length_a   1.000
_cell.length_b   1.000
_cell.length_c   1.000
_cell.angle_alpha   90.00
_cell.angle_beta   90.00
_cell.angle_gamma   90.00
#
_symmetry.space_group_name_H-M   'P 1'
#
loop_
_entity.id
_entity.type
_entity.pdbx_description
1 polymer ?
#
loop_
_entity_poly.entity_id
_entity_poly.type
_entity_poly.pdbx_seq_one_letter_code
_entity_poly.pdbx_strand_id
1 'polypeptide(L)'
;MSESEHLAQALTDLLLEEENGWFVSVFPALEGLSASQAAQSPGDKFNSPWAIVRHMTYWMEAVQYRLQQMDPSAHLGEDWLPLSDPSSEEAWTKDKSRLAKITHELADLVRGTDSDWLEQMYREGRPSRRQVIQGLIGHNCYHTNEIISMRQMLGYGLEQT
;
A
#
# COMPACT_ATOMS: atom_id res chain seq x y z
N MET A 1 -11.71 6.72 -20.84
CA MET A 1 -10.48 6.43 -20.05
C MET A 1 -9.75 5.26 -20.68
N SER A 2 -8.44 5.37 -20.86
CA SER A 2 -7.58 4.27 -21.28
C SER A 2 -7.45 3.23 -20.15
N GLU A 3 -6.88 2.07 -20.45
CA GLU A 3 -6.64 1.06 -19.40
C GLU A 3 -5.63 1.54 -18.36
N SER A 4 -4.59 2.26 -18.76
CA SER A 4 -3.62 2.85 -17.84
C SER A 4 -4.27 3.89 -16.90
N GLU A 5 -5.22 4.67 -17.39
CA GLU A 5 -6.02 5.58 -16.55
C GLU A 5 -6.88 4.81 -15.54
N HIS A 6 -7.52 3.69 -15.94
CA HIS A 6 -8.28 2.86 -15.00
C HIS A 6 -7.39 2.21 -13.94
N LEU A 7 -6.21 1.71 -14.31
CA LEU A 7 -5.26 1.14 -13.35
C LEU A 7 -4.71 2.20 -12.39
N ALA A 8 -4.37 3.37 -12.91
CA ALA A 8 -3.93 4.50 -12.08
C ALA A 8 -5.02 4.97 -11.11
N GLN A 9 -6.26 5.06 -11.59
CA GLN A 9 -7.40 5.40 -10.74
C GLN A 9 -7.62 4.33 -9.66
N ALA A 10 -7.58 3.04 -10.00
CA ALA A 10 -7.71 1.96 -9.04
C ALA A 10 -6.64 2.00 -7.93
N LEU A 11 -5.39 2.37 -8.26
CA LEU A 11 -4.33 2.55 -7.26
C LEU A 11 -4.66 3.65 -6.25
N THR A 12 -5.27 4.76 -6.68
CA THR A 12 -5.64 5.86 -5.78
C THR A 12 -6.91 5.57 -5.00
N ASP A 13 -7.95 5.07 -5.65
CA ASP A 13 -9.27 4.81 -5.02
C ASP A 13 -9.16 3.78 -3.89
N LEU A 14 -8.37 2.72 -4.09
CA LEU A 14 -8.21 1.65 -3.11
C LEU A 14 -7.40 2.05 -1.86
N LEU A 15 -6.62 3.10 -1.95
CA LEU A 15 -5.75 3.54 -0.86
C LEU A 15 -6.23 4.84 -0.22
N LEU A 16 -6.65 5.82 -1.01
CA LEU A 16 -6.82 7.20 -0.59
C LEU A 16 -8.29 7.64 -0.46
N GLU A 17 -9.20 7.09 -1.26
CA GLU A 17 -10.58 7.56 -1.31
C GLU A 17 -11.38 7.11 -0.07
N GLU A 18 -12.19 8.02 0.48
CA GLU A 18 -13.06 7.71 1.61
C GLU A 18 -14.17 6.72 1.23
N GLU A 19 -14.71 6.86 0.03
CA GLU A 19 -15.78 6.02 -0.48
C GLU A 19 -15.50 5.53 -1.92
N ASN A 20 -15.04 4.29 -2.07
CA ASN A 20 -14.96 3.64 -3.38
C ASN A 20 -16.22 2.82 -3.75
N GLY A 21 -17.22 2.83 -2.88
CA GLY A 21 -18.52 2.19 -3.10
C GLY A 21 -18.57 0.69 -2.80
N TRP A 22 -17.44 0.03 -2.51
CA TRP A 22 -17.37 -1.43 -2.31
C TRP A 22 -16.75 -1.84 -0.97
N PHE A 23 -15.75 -1.13 -0.50
CA PHE A 23 -15.04 -1.43 0.74
C PHE A 23 -14.30 -0.19 1.28
N VAL A 24 -13.92 -0.26 2.54
CA VAL A 24 -13.14 0.77 3.20
C VAL A 24 -11.71 0.74 2.65
N SER A 25 -11.21 1.88 2.15
CA SER A 25 -9.84 2.02 1.66
C SER A 25 -8.84 2.15 2.82
N VAL A 26 -7.55 2.14 2.51
CA VAL A 26 -6.48 2.07 3.54
C VAL A 26 -6.52 3.27 4.49
N PHE A 27 -6.60 4.50 3.96
CA PHE A 27 -6.52 5.70 4.81
C PHE A 27 -7.71 5.83 5.76
N PRO A 28 -8.97 5.66 5.33
CA PRO A 28 -10.10 5.51 6.25
C PRO A 28 -9.93 4.37 7.25
N ALA A 29 -9.35 3.22 6.84
CA ALA A 29 -9.07 2.14 7.76
C ALA A 29 -8.02 2.48 8.83
N LEU A 30 -7.17 3.49 8.61
CA LEU A 30 -6.16 3.98 9.55
C LEU A 30 -6.64 5.15 10.41
N GLU A 31 -7.78 5.75 10.08
CA GLU A 31 -8.29 6.93 10.75
C GLU A 31 -8.52 6.69 12.25
N GLY A 32 -8.18 7.69 13.06
CA GLY A 32 -8.33 7.65 14.52
C GLY A 32 -7.33 6.77 15.26
N LEU A 33 -6.43 6.02 14.58
CA LEU A 33 -5.38 5.27 15.25
C LEU A 33 -4.22 6.19 15.67
N SER A 34 -3.92 6.23 16.96
CA SER A 34 -2.67 6.78 17.47
C SER A 34 -1.48 5.87 17.09
N ALA A 35 -0.25 6.39 17.17
CA ALA A 35 0.97 5.62 16.95
C ALA A 35 1.00 4.34 17.81
N SER A 36 0.74 4.50 19.12
CA SER A 36 0.72 3.36 20.04
C SER A 36 -0.34 2.31 19.72
N GLN A 37 -1.51 2.74 19.23
CA GLN A 37 -2.57 1.82 18.79
C GLN A 37 -2.20 1.11 17.47
N ALA A 38 -1.67 1.86 16.51
CA ALA A 38 -1.24 1.32 15.22
C ALA A 38 -0.06 0.34 15.36
N ALA A 39 0.76 0.49 16.40
CA ALA A 39 1.89 -0.39 16.69
C ALA A 39 1.50 -1.69 17.43
N GLN A 40 0.27 -1.80 17.93
CA GLN A 40 -0.18 -3.00 18.63
C GLN A 40 -0.49 -4.14 17.67
N SER A 41 -0.11 -5.35 18.08
CA SER A 41 -0.48 -6.59 17.42
C SER A 41 -1.47 -7.36 18.31
N PRO A 42 -2.49 -8.02 17.75
CA PRO A 42 -3.42 -8.85 18.53
C PRO A 42 -2.77 -10.14 19.06
N GLY A 43 -1.54 -10.44 18.72
CA GLY A 43 -0.78 -11.59 19.21
C GLY A 43 0.50 -11.81 18.40
N ASP A 44 1.39 -12.65 18.89
CA ASP A 44 2.76 -12.84 18.37
C ASP A 44 2.85 -13.31 16.90
N LYS A 45 1.75 -13.81 16.35
CA LYS A 45 1.67 -14.29 14.97
C LYS A 45 1.08 -13.28 13.99
N PHE A 46 0.73 -12.10 14.46
CA PHE A 46 0.10 -11.06 13.67
C PHE A 46 1.01 -9.86 13.55
N ASN A 47 0.93 -9.19 12.43
CA ASN A 47 1.57 -7.89 12.24
C ASN A 47 0.70 -6.79 12.87
N SER A 48 1.31 -5.68 13.25
CA SER A 48 0.54 -4.50 13.64
C SER A 48 0.07 -3.72 12.42
N PRO A 49 -1.01 -2.91 12.52
CA PRO A 49 -1.41 -1.99 11.45
C PRO A 49 -0.27 -1.13 10.92
N TRP A 50 0.59 -0.62 11.79
CA TRP A 50 1.75 0.18 11.37
C TRP A 50 2.78 -0.63 10.58
N ALA A 51 3.09 -1.86 11.03
CA ALA A 51 4.00 -2.74 10.28
C ALA A 51 3.44 -3.04 8.87
N ILE A 52 2.12 -3.25 8.76
CA ILE A 52 1.45 -3.46 7.47
C ILE A 52 1.56 -2.22 6.57
N VAL A 53 1.36 -1.00 7.09
CA VAL A 53 1.54 0.24 6.33
C VAL A 53 2.95 0.35 5.74
N ARG A 54 3.98 0.02 6.52
CA ARG A 54 5.38 0.02 6.05
C ARG A 54 5.62 -1.05 5.00
N HIS A 55 5.06 -2.24 5.17
CA HIS A 55 5.12 -3.32 4.19
C HIS A 55 4.45 -2.94 2.86
N MET A 56 3.25 -2.36 2.91
CA MET A 56 2.57 -1.85 1.71
C MET A 56 3.44 -0.80 0.99
N THR A 57 4.01 0.14 1.74
CA THR A 57 4.91 1.17 1.20
C THR A 57 6.12 0.53 0.51
N TYR A 58 6.77 -0.44 1.16
CA TYR A 58 7.90 -1.17 0.60
C TYR A 58 7.57 -1.82 -0.76
N TRP A 59 6.44 -2.52 -0.84
CA TRP A 59 6.05 -3.19 -2.08
C TRP A 59 5.61 -2.22 -3.19
N MET A 60 5.01 -1.10 -2.84
CA MET A 60 4.70 -0.05 -3.82
C MET A 60 5.98 0.56 -4.39
N GLU A 61 6.97 0.88 -3.57
CA GLU A 61 8.29 1.35 -4.01
C GLU A 61 9.01 0.28 -4.84
N ALA A 62 8.97 -0.98 -4.42
CA ALA A 62 9.57 -2.09 -5.17
C ALA A 62 8.93 -2.25 -6.56
N VAL A 63 7.62 -2.08 -6.66
CA VAL A 63 6.92 -2.10 -7.95
C VAL A 63 7.30 -0.88 -8.79
N GLN A 64 7.35 0.32 -8.22
CA GLN A 64 7.79 1.51 -8.93
C GLN A 64 9.17 1.32 -9.58
N TYR A 65 10.16 0.80 -8.82
CA TYR A 65 11.49 0.49 -9.36
C TYR A 65 11.43 -0.54 -10.50
N ARG A 66 10.65 -1.61 -10.34
CA ARG A 66 10.47 -2.63 -11.40
C ARG A 66 9.86 -2.05 -12.67
N LEU A 67 8.84 -1.19 -12.55
CA LEU A 67 8.21 -0.55 -13.70
C LEU A 67 9.18 0.39 -14.43
N GLN A 68 10.13 0.99 -13.73
CA GLN A 68 11.22 1.81 -14.25
C GLN A 68 12.44 0.98 -14.71
N GLN A 69 12.34 -0.35 -14.70
CA GLN A 69 13.44 -1.29 -15.05
C GLN A 69 14.68 -1.17 -14.14
N MET A 70 14.47 -0.75 -12.91
CA MET A 70 15.51 -0.67 -11.88
C MET A 70 15.44 -1.91 -10.96
N ASP A 71 16.56 -2.26 -10.33
CA ASP A 71 16.58 -3.34 -9.34
C ASP A 71 16.17 -2.78 -7.96
N PRO A 72 15.03 -3.22 -7.38
CA PRO A 72 14.60 -2.76 -6.08
C PRO A 72 15.62 -3.03 -4.97
N SER A 73 16.37 -4.14 -5.04
CA SER A 73 17.36 -4.50 -4.02
C SER A 73 18.53 -3.52 -3.91
N ALA A 74 18.78 -2.73 -4.96
CA ALA A 74 19.80 -1.68 -4.93
C ALA A 74 19.33 -0.40 -4.20
N HIS A 75 18.04 -0.28 -3.93
CA HIS A 75 17.42 0.95 -3.40
C HIS A 75 16.65 0.73 -2.10
N LEU A 76 16.14 -0.47 -1.86
CA LEU A 76 15.33 -0.82 -0.70
C LEU A 76 16.10 -1.71 0.26
N GLY A 77 15.89 -1.50 1.56
CA GLY A 77 16.38 -2.38 2.61
C GLY A 77 15.49 -3.61 2.80
N GLU A 78 15.44 -4.10 4.04
CA GLU A 78 14.56 -5.20 4.43
C GLU A 78 13.10 -4.76 4.52
N ASP A 79 12.18 -5.67 4.21
CA ASP A 79 10.73 -5.41 4.22
C ASP A 79 10.21 -5.23 5.67
N TRP A 80 10.17 -6.27 6.46
CA TRP A 80 9.56 -6.27 7.81
C TRP A 80 10.50 -5.77 8.92
N LEU A 81 10.96 -4.51 8.83
CA LEU A 81 11.80 -3.93 9.89
C LEU A 81 10.99 -3.60 11.15
N PRO A 82 11.54 -3.86 12.35
CA PRO A 82 10.92 -3.45 13.61
C PRO A 82 10.69 -1.94 13.67
N LEU A 83 9.67 -1.52 14.41
CA LEU A 83 9.43 -0.12 14.74
C LEU A 83 10.49 0.33 15.77
N SER A 84 11.20 1.42 15.46
CA SER A 84 12.23 1.97 16.36
C SER A 84 11.61 2.65 17.60
N ASP A 85 10.48 3.32 17.42
CA ASP A 85 9.70 3.94 18.49
C ASP A 85 8.21 3.78 18.18
N PRO A 86 7.55 2.77 18.76
CA PRO A 86 6.14 2.49 18.52
C PRO A 86 5.17 3.53 19.14
N SER A 87 5.67 4.51 19.88
CA SER A 87 4.87 5.59 20.48
C SER A 87 4.99 6.93 19.75
N SER A 88 5.86 7.02 18.75
CA SER A 88 6.14 8.26 18.03
C SER A 88 5.04 8.62 17.02
N GLU A 89 4.21 9.60 17.34
CA GLU A 89 3.18 10.15 16.42
C GLU A 89 3.82 10.81 15.19
N GLU A 90 5.00 11.39 15.32
CA GLU A 90 5.75 11.95 14.19
C GLU A 90 6.16 10.85 13.20
N ALA A 91 6.72 9.74 13.70
CA ALA A 91 7.13 8.61 12.87
C ALA A 91 5.91 7.92 12.21
N TRP A 92 4.81 7.76 12.94
CA TRP A 92 3.56 7.24 12.42
C TRP A 92 3.00 8.11 11.28
N THR A 93 2.94 9.42 11.49
CA THR A 93 2.48 10.38 10.48
C THR A 93 3.39 10.39 9.26
N LYS A 94 4.70 10.29 9.45
CA LYS A 94 5.69 10.20 8.36
C LYS A 94 5.49 8.95 7.51
N ASP A 95 5.27 7.78 8.12
CA ASP A 95 5.08 6.53 7.38
C ASP A 95 3.74 6.53 6.61
N LYS A 96 2.66 7.07 7.18
CA LYS A 96 1.40 7.30 6.44
C LYS A 96 1.62 8.24 5.24
N SER A 97 2.32 9.34 5.45
CA SER A 97 2.60 10.32 4.38
C SER A 97 3.45 9.72 3.26
N ARG A 98 4.39 8.82 3.59
CA ARG A 98 5.20 8.09 2.60
C ARG A 98 4.34 7.14 1.77
N LEU A 99 3.40 6.43 2.39
CA LEU A 99 2.44 5.57 1.69
C LEU A 99 1.59 6.39 0.72
N ALA A 100 1.03 7.53 1.16
CA ALA A 100 0.25 8.41 0.30
C ALA A 100 1.08 8.92 -0.89
N LYS A 101 2.30 9.37 -0.62
CA LYS A 101 3.22 9.89 -1.65
C LYS A 101 3.52 8.84 -2.73
N ILE A 102 3.94 7.63 -2.33
CA ILE A 102 4.26 6.57 -3.31
C ILE A 102 3.04 6.14 -4.11
N THR A 103 1.83 6.19 -3.51
CA THR A 103 0.58 5.91 -4.21
C THR A 103 0.37 6.88 -5.38
N HIS A 104 0.51 8.19 -5.13
CA HIS A 104 0.38 9.19 -6.18
C HIS A 104 1.47 9.06 -7.24
N GLU A 105 2.72 8.90 -6.84
CA GLU A 105 3.85 8.75 -7.77
C GLU A 105 3.69 7.54 -8.69
N LEU A 106 3.22 6.41 -8.14
CA LEU A 106 2.98 5.21 -8.90
C LEU A 106 1.78 5.34 -9.85
N ALA A 107 0.69 5.95 -9.38
CA ALA A 107 -0.47 6.24 -10.21
C ALA A 107 -0.11 7.18 -11.38
N ASP A 108 0.69 8.20 -11.13
CA ASP A 108 1.14 9.13 -12.16
C ASP A 108 2.08 8.46 -13.18
N LEU A 109 2.96 7.56 -12.72
CA LEU A 109 3.82 6.76 -13.61
C LEU A 109 2.98 5.88 -14.56
N VAL A 110 1.90 5.30 -14.07
CA VAL A 110 1.04 4.39 -14.85
C VAL A 110 0.11 5.17 -15.79
N ARG A 111 -0.46 6.30 -15.35
CA ARG A 111 -1.50 7.05 -16.07
C ARG A 111 -1.09 7.49 -17.47
N GLY A 112 0.17 7.85 -17.67
CA GLY A 112 0.69 8.36 -18.95
C GLY A 112 1.13 7.28 -19.94
N THR A 113 0.89 6.00 -19.67
CA THR A 113 1.40 4.91 -20.49
C THR A 113 0.37 4.39 -21.49
N ASP A 114 0.83 3.68 -22.50
CA ASP A 114 0.01 3.02 -23.50
C ASP A 114 -0.14 1.51 -23.25
N SER A 115 -0.97 0.86 -24.05
CA SER A 115 -1.21 -0.59 -23.94
C SER A 115 0.03 -1.42 -24.20
N ASP A 116 0.90 -1.00 -25.12
CA ASP A 116 2.12 -1.72 -25.45
C ASP A 116 3.09 -1.71 -24.27
N TRP A 117 3.19 -0.58 -23.56
CA TRP A 117 3.96 -0.49 -22.33
C TRP A 117 3.43 -1.41 -21.23
N LEU A 118 2.11 -1.51 -21.08
CA LEU A 118 1.47 -2.38 -20.10
C LEU A 118 1.73 -3.87 -20.37
N GLU A 119 1.79 -4.28 -21.63
CA GLU A 119 2.06 -5.67 -22.03
C GLU A 119 3.53 -6.07 -21.92
N GLN A 120 4.45 -5.13 -21.90
CA GLN A 120 5.87 -5.45 -21.77
C GLN A 120 6.16 -6.10 -20.41
N MET A 121 6.97 -7.15 -20.42
CA MET A 121 7.56 -7.71 -19.21
C MET A 121 8.52 -6.68 -18.60
N TYR A 122 8.45 -6.47 -17.29
CA TYR A 122 9.43 -5.59 -16.63
C TYR A 122 10.85 -6.20 -16.65
N ARG A 123 10.95 -7.52 -16.83
CA ARG A 123 12.18 -8.28 -16.99
C ARG A 123 11.86 -9.57 -17.73
N GLU A 124 12.81 -10.14 -18.50
CA GLU A 124 12.62 -11.39 -19.20
C GLU A 124 12.18 -12.53 -18.28
N GLY A 125 11.16 -13.30 -18.68
CA GLY A 125 10.58 -14.41 -17.91
C GLY A 125 9.78 -13.98 -16.66
N ARG A 126 9.43 -12.69 -16.56
CA ARG A 126 8.62 -12.14 -15.46
C ARG A 126 7.25 -11.70 -15.97
N PRO A 127 6.28 -11.47 -15.04
CA PRO A 127 4.97 -10.93 -15.41
C PRO A 127 5.05 -9.63 -16.20
N SER A 128 4.03 -9.34 -17.01
CA SER A 128 3.90 -8.02 -17.64
C SER A 128 3.69 -6.93 -16.60
N ARG A 129 3.96 -5.68 -16.98
CA ARG A 129 3.71 -4.52 -16.11
C ARG A 129 2.25 -4.45 -15.66
N ARG A 130 1.30 -4.75 -16.55
CA ARG A 130 -0.13 -4.90 -16.23
C ARG A 130 -0.34 -5.88 -15.08
N GLN A 131 0.19 -7.10 -15.19
CA GLN A 131 0.03 -8.13 -14.16
C GLN A 131 0.67 -7.74 -12.83
N VAL A 132 1.79 -7.03 -12.86
CA VAL A 132 2.44 -6.52 -11.64
C VAL A 132 1.57 -5.47 -10.95
N ILE A 133 1.00 -4.52 -11.71
CA ILE A 133 0.12 -3.48 -11.17
C ILE A 133 -1.16 -4.09 -10.60
N GLN A 134 -1.80 -5.00 -11.33
CA GLN A 134 -3.00 -5.72 -10.84
C GLN A 134 -2.70 -6.53 -9.58
N GLY A 135 -1.56 -7.21 -9.54
CA GLY A 135 -1.10 -7.94 -8.37
C GLY A 135 -0.90 -7.03 -7.16
N LEU A 136 -0.32 -5.85 -7.35
CA LEU A 136 -0.14 -4.84 -6.29
C LEU A 136 -1.49 -4.30 -5.78
N ILE A 137 -2.44 -4.04 -6.67
CA ILE A 137 -3.81 -3.65 -6.28
C ILE A 137 -4.43 -4.72 -5.38
N GLY A 138 -4.40 -5.98 -5.80
CA GLY A 138 -4.91 -7.09 -4.99
C GLY A 138 -4.19 -7.26 -3.64
N HIS A 139 -2.87 -7.10 -3.63
CA HIS A 139 -2.05 -7.13 -2.42
C HIS A 139 -2.46 -6.02 -1.43
N ASN A 140 -2.69 -4.80 -1.91
CA ASN A 140 -3.10 -3.69 -1.07
C ASN A 140 -4.53 -3.88 -0.51
N CYS A 141 -5.46 -4.42 -1.29
CA CYS A 141 -6.80 -4.80 -0.81
C CYS A 141 -6.73 -5.85 0.31
N TYR A 142 -5.88 -6.87 0.14
CA TYR A 142 -5.64 -7.90 1.14
C TYR A 142 -5.17 -7.29 2.47
N HIS A 143 -4.14 -6.44 2.41
CA HIS A 143 -3.59 -5.79 3.60
C HIS A 143 -4.51 -4.75 4.24
N THR A 144 -5.35 -4.09 3.46
CA THR A 144 -6.41 -3.23 4.02
C THR A 144 -7.36 -4.03 4.90
N ASN A 145 -7.80 -5.20 4.43
CA ASN A 145 -8.65 -6.07 5.25
C ASN A 145 -7.92 -6.59 6.49
N GLU A 146 -6.63 -6.87 6.40
CA GLU A 146 -5.82 -7.21 7.59
C GLU A 146 -5.84 -6.08 8.62
N ILE A 147 -5.61 -4.83 8.23
CA ILE A 147 -5.65 -3.65 9.12
C ILE A 147 -7.02 -3.56 9.81
N ILE A 148 -8.12 -3.68 9.05
CA ILE A 148 -9.48 -3.64 9.61
C ILE A 148 -9.68 -4.75 10.62
N SER A 149 -9.27 -5.98 10.29
CA SER A 149 -9.37 -7.14 11.18
C SER A 149 -8.56 -6.96 12.46
N MET A 150 -7.32 -6.44 12.37
CA MET A 150 -6.49 -6.14 13.54
C MET A 150 -7.16 -5.11 14.45
N ARG A 151 -7.71 -4.02 13.86
CA ARG A 151 -8.44 -3.02 14.63
C ARG A 151 -9.61 -3.63 15.40
N GLN A 152 -10.40 -4.48 14.76
CA GLN A 152 -11.54 -5.17 15.38
C GLN A 152 -11.08 -6.06 16.55
N MET A 153 -10.03 -6.86 16.34
CA MET A 153 -9.48 -7.73 17.38
C MET A 153 -8.93 -6.95 18.58
N LEU A 154 -8.38 -5.77 18.36
CA LEU A 154 -7.83 -4.88 19.38
C LEU A 154 -8.89 -3.98 20.05
N GLY A 155 -10.14 -4.03 19.59
CA GLY A 155 -11.21 -3.19 20.11
C GLY A 155 -11.19 -1.74 19.57
N TYR A 156 -10.46 -1.48 18.48
CA TYR A 156 -10.37 -0.18 17.79
C TYR A 156 -11.24 -0.20 16.52
N GLY A 157 -12.46 -0.70 16.61
CA GLY A 157 -13.36 -0.80 15.46
C GLY A 157 -13.50 0.51 14.68
N LEU A 158 -13.80 0.41 13.39
CA LEU A 158 -14.20 1.58 12.59
C LEU A 158 -15.55 2.05 13.13
N GLU A 159 -15.70 3.35 13.32
CA GLU A 159 -17.03 3.91 13.55
C GLU A 159 -17.89 3.59 12.33
N GLN A 160 -19.05 2.97 12.55
CA GLN A 160 -20.00 2.71 11.48
C GLN A 160 -20.58 4.07 11.07
N THR A 161 -20.15 4.59 9.94
CA THR A 161 -20.77 5.75 9.27
C THR A 161 -22.09 5.34 8.62
#